data_8089e9a9f876ace929475d14ffe2018d
#
_entry.id   8089e9a9f876ace929475d14ffe2018d
#
_cell.length_a   1.000
_cell.length_b   1.000
_cell.length_c   1.000
_cell.angle_alpha   90.00
_cell.angle_beta   90.00
_cell.angle_gamma   90.00
#
_symmetry.space_group_name_H-M   'P 1'
#
loop_
_entity.id
_entity.type
_entity.pdbx_description
1 polymer ?
#
loop_
_entity_poly.entity_id
_entity_poly.type
_entity_poly.pdbx_seq_one_letter_code
_entity_poly.pdbx_strand_id
1 'polypeptide(L)'
;CKNLIKAGHDVTVWNRTKSKASDALDMGAKWADTPQAVAEASDYIFTMVSNGRILKDIIFREHGIIKGMKSGKVMTDMSTVSPDESIEVSSAVEAAGGKFLCCPVTGSVIPAAKGTLGLLVSGDKALFEEVKPMLESLGRNMYWMGEKAEARAMKIALNTMVGNTTQLLAEAVTLAEKAGIPVEKCMEVIAGSAVGNLIVDSKVDVINTGRYDAAFSVD
;
A
#
# COMPACT_ATOMS: atom_id res chain seq x y z
N CYS A 1 -7.98 -5.81 4.79
CA CYS A 1 -9.17 -6.65 5.08
C CYS A 1 -9.47 -6.71 6.58
N LYS A 2 -8.56 -7.25 7.44
CA LYS A 2 -8.81 -7.47 8.87
C LYS A 2 -9.36 -6.23 9.61
N ASN A 3 -8.84 -5.04 9.32
CA ASN A 3 -9.30 -3.81 9.98
C ASN A 3 -10.70 -3.40 9.53
N LEU A 4 -11.07 -3.62 8.26
CA LEU A 4 -12.44 -3.41 7.77
C LEU A 4 -13.44 -4.35 8.46
N ILE A 5 -13.08 -5.63 8.63
CA ILE A 5 -13.90 -6.59 9.38
C ILE A 5 -14.08 -6.15 10.83
N LYS A 6 -12.99 -5.71 11.49
CA LYS A 6 -13.06 -5.18 12.87
C LYS A 6 -13.92 -3.93 13.00
N ALA A 7 -13.98 -3.12 11.94
CA ALA A 7 -14.85 -1.94 11.86
C ALA A 7 -16.32 -2.28 11.56
N GLY A 8 -16.66 -3.57 11.40
CA GLY A 8 -18.04 -4.04 11.21
C GLY A 8 -18.49 -4.09 9.75
N HIS A 9 -17.56 -3.97 8.79
CA HIS A 9 -17.91 -4.09 7.37
C HIS A 9 -18.02 -5.55 6.95
N ASP A 10 -19.00 -5.85 6.10
CA ASP A 10 -19.08 -7.11 5.36
C ASP A 10 -17.96 -7.14 4.29
N VAL A 11 -17.03 -8.10 4.42
CA VAL A 11 -15.85 -8.15 3.55
C VAL A 11 -15.86 -9.42 2.70
N THR A 12 -15.80 -9.26 1.39
CA THR A 12 -15.55 -10.33 0.43
C THR A 12 -14.12 -10.23 -0.07
N VAL A 13 -13.37 -11.35 -0.06
CA VAL A 13 -11.95 -11.36 -0.41
C VAL A 13 -11.66 -12.32 -1.56
N TRP A 14 -10.70 -11.90 -2.37
CA TRP A 14 -10.01 -12.74 -3.33
C TRP A 14 -8.49 -12.53 -3.19
N ASN A 15 -7.74 -13.58 -3.37
CA ASN A 15 -6.29 -13.52 -3.50
C ASN A 15 -5.82 -14.62 -4.46
N ARG A 16 -4.78 -14.36 -5.26
CA ARG A 16 -4.20 -15.36 -6.18
C ARG A 16 -3.87 -16.69 -5.47
N THR A 17 -3.40 -16.61 -4.23
CA THR A 17 -3.13 -17.78 -3.37
C THR A 17 -4.15 -17.80 -2.22
N LYS A 18 -5.15 -18.66 -2.30
CA LYS A 18 -6.27 -18.74 -1.35
C LYS A 18 -5.82 -18.85 0.11
N SER A 19 -4.77 -19.65 0.37
CA SER A 19 -4.26 -19.84 1.73
C SER A 19 -3.76 -18.54 2.40
N LYS A 20 -3.39 -17.52 1.62
CA LYS A 20 -3.01 -16.19 2.17
C LYS A 20 -4.22 -15.37 2.67
N ALA A 21 -5.42 -15.81 2.39
CA ALA A 21 -6.64 -15.19 2.89
C ALA A 21 -7.17 -15.83 4.18
N SER A 22 -6.56 -16.93 4.67
CA SER A 22 -7.04 -17.70 5.84
C SER A 22 -7.42 -16.83 7.02
N ASP A 23 -6.53 -15.95 7.45
CA ASP A 23 -6.78 -15.07 8.60
C ASP A 23 -8.00 -14.14 8.42
N ALA A 24 -8.29 -13.71 7.19
CA ALA A 24 -9.46 -12.88 6.92
C ALA A 24 -10.74 -13.72 6.91
N LEU A 25 -10.65 -14.95 6.38
CA LEU A 25 -11.75 -15.91 6.37
C LEU A 25 -12.11 -16.34 7.79
N ASP A 26 -11.11 -16.63 8.63
CA ASP A 26 -11.29 -16.97 10.04
C ASP A 26 -11.94 -15.82 10.84
N MET A 27 -11.78 -14.58 10.38
CA MET A 27 -12.44 -13.40 10.94
C MET A 27 -13.84 -13.12 10.35
N GLY A 28 -14.35 -13.98 9.46
CA GLY A 28 -15.69 -13.88 8.89
C GLY A 28 -15.77 -13.27 7.50
N ALA A 29 -14.64 -13.03 6.80
CA ALA A 29 -14.69 -12.62 5.40
C ALA A 29 -15.26 -13.74 4.51
N LYS A 30 -15.96 -13.38 3.44
CA LYS A 30 -16.46 -14.28 2.43
C LYS A 30 -15.40 -14.47 1.33
N TRP A 31 -15.23 -15.72 0.87
CA TRP A 31 -14.35 -15.99 -0.27
C TRP A 31 -15.07 -15.79 -1.59
N ALA A 32 -14.40 -15.17 -2.55
CA ALA A 32 -14.80 -15.14 -3.95
C ALA A 32 -13.75 -15.85 -4.82
N ASP A 33 -14.17 -16.57 -5.85
CA ASP A 33 -13.25 -17.35 -6.69
C ASP A 33 -12.53 -16.51 -7.76
N THR A 34 -13.05 -15.32 -8.06
CA THR A 34 -12.50 -14.42 -9.08
C THR A 34 -12.54 -12.97 -8.62
N PRO A 35 -11.66 -12.09 -9.17
CA PRO A 35 -11.76 -10.65 -8.96
C PRO A 35 -13.11 -10.07 -9.39
N GLN A 36 -13.69 -10.59 -10.48
CA GLN A 36 -15.03 -10.23 -10.95
C GLN A 36 -16.09 -10.49 -9.86
N ALA A 37 -16.09 -11.67 -9.24
CA ALA A 37 -17.05 -12.02 -8.21
C ALA A 37 -16.92 -11.11 -6.96
N VAL A 38 -15.70 -10.65 -6.61
CA VAL A 38 -15.53 -9.62 -5.57
C VAL A 38 -16.23 -8.33 -6.00
N ALA A 39 -16.00 -7.87 -7.22
CA ALA A 39 -16.60 -6.62 -7.70
C ALA A 39 -18.13 -6.72 -7.81
N GLU A 40 -18.68 -7.87 -8.19
CA GLU A 40 -20.13 -8.11 -8.22
C GLU A 40 -20.76 -8.05 -6.82
N ALA A 41 -20.09 -8.62 -5.83
CA ALA A 41 -20.59 -8.75 -4.45
C ALA A 41 -20.38 -7.50 -3.60
N SER A 42 -19.62 -6.49 -4.07
CA SER A 42 -19.20 -5.34 -3.25
C SER A 42 -19.59 -4.03 -3.88
N ASP A 43 -19.96 -3.04 -3.07
CA ASP A 43 -20.15 -1.64 -3.50
C ASP A 43 -18.81 -0.88 -3.53
N TYR A 44 -17.91 -1.20 -2.60
CA TYR A 44 -16.58 -0.61 -2.48
C TYR A 44 -15.51 -1.69 -2.66
N ILE A 45 -14.66 -1.55 -3.66
CA ILE A 45 -13.61 -2.50 -4.03
C ILE A 45 -12.25 -1.92 -3.68
N PHE A 46 -11.49 -2.57 -2.81
CA PHE A 46 -10.13 -2.19 -2.46
C PHE A 46 -9.13 -3.14 -3.11
N THR A 47 -8.12 -2.60 -3.79
CA THR A 47 -7.02 -3.39 -4.35
C THR A 47 -5.70 -3.02 -3.69
N MET A 48 -4.87 -4.03 -3.43
CA MET A 48 -3.51 -3.89 -2.91
C MET A 48 -2.66 -5.01 -3.49
N VAL A 49 -1.87 -4.70 -4.50
CA VAL A 49 -1.03 -5.66 -5.22
C VAL A 49 0.40 -5.14 -5.36
N SER A 50 1.34 -5.99 -5.78
CA SER A 50 2.77 -5.68 -5.73
C SER A 50 3.25 -4.74 -6.83
N ASN A 51 2.61 -4.72 -8.00
CA ASN A 51 3.01 -3.86 -9.12
C ASN A 51 1.87 -3.64 -10.13
N GLY A 52 2.09 -2.71 -11.10
CA GLY A 52 1.10 -2.32 -12.09
C GLY A 52 0.70 -3.44 -13.04
N ARG A 53 1.64 -4.34 -13.42
CA ARG A 53 1.32 -5.49 -14.26
C ARG A 53 0.28 -6.39 -13.59
N ILE A 54 0.44 -6.67 -12.28
CA ILE A 54 -0.53 -7.48 -11.54
C ILE A 54 -1.84 -6.71 -11.34
N LEU A 55 -1.77 -5.39 -11.10
CA LEU A 55 -2.99 -4.57 -11.03
C LEU A 55 -3.78 -4.66 -12.34
N LYS A 56 -3.14 -4.44 -13.48
CA LYS A 56 -3.78 -4.56 -14.80
C LYS A 56 -4.32 -5.96 -15.05
N ASP A 57 -3.58 -6.99 -14.67
CA ASP A 57 -4.05 -8.38 -14.81
C ASP A 57 -5.36 -8.62 -14.04
N ILE A 58 -5.44 -8.26 -12.76
CA ILE A 58 -6.68 -8.47 -11.98
C ILE A 58 -7.85 -7.58 -12.42
N ILE A 59 -7.56 -6.46 -13.10
CA ILE A 59 -8.59 -5.57 -13.66
C ILE A 59 -9.13 -6.10 -14.99
N PHE A 60 -8.24 -6.46 -15.93
CA PHE A 60 -8.59 -6.67 -17.34
C PHE A 60 -8.71 -8.14 -17.77
N ARG A 61 -8.29 -9.11 -16.93
CA ARG A 61 -8.41 -10.54 -17.27
C ARG A 61 -9.86 -10.96 -17.53
N GLU A 62 -10.08 -12.16 -18.07
CA GLU A 62 -11.40 -12.71 -18.42
C GLU A 62 -12.43 -12.59 -17.28
N HIS A 63 -12.01 -12.88 -16.05
CA HIS A 63 -12.83 -12.70 -14.83
C HIS A 63 -12.27 -11.61 -13.94
N GLY A 64 -11.83 -10.50 -14.55
CA GLY A 64 -11.26 -9.34 -13.86
C GLY A 64 -12.33 -8.43 -13.26
N ILE A 65 -11.87 -7.53 -12.41
CA ILE A 65 -12.74 -6.58 -11.66
C ILE A 65 -13.65 -5.79 -12.62
N ILE A 66 -13.14 -5.40 -13.80
CA ILE A 66 -13.88 -4.56 -14.75
C ILE A 66 -15.19 -5.22 -15.21
N LYS A 67 -15.26 -6.54 -15.26
CA LYS A 67 -16.45 -7.30 -15.63
C LYS A 67 -17.58 -7.25 -14.60
N GLY A 68 -17.22 -7.01 -13.35
CA GLY A 68 -18.18 -6.82 -12.24
C GLY A 68 -18.46 -5.36 -11.90
N MET A 69 -17.73 -4.40 -12.55
CA MET A 69 -17.97 -2.97 -12.33
C MET A 69 -19.28 -2.52 -12.98
N LYS A 70 -19.95 -1.59 -12.32
CA LYS A 70 -21.18 -0.93 -12.81
C LYS A 70 -21.41 0.38 -12.08
N SER A 71 -22.39 1.15 -12.51
CA SER A 71 -22.80 2.40 -11.83
C SER A 71 -23.07 2.18 -10.34
N GLY A 72 -22.61 3.12 -9.53
CA GLY A 72 -22.72 3.11 -8.07
C GLY A 72 -21.58 2.38 -7.34
N LYS A 73 -20.71 1.64 -8.05
CA LYS A 73 -19.55 0.99 -7.43
C LYS A 73 -18.32 1.88 -7.41
N VAL A 74 -17.55 1.77 -6.34
CA VAL A 74 -16.32 2.54 -6.12
C VAL A 74 -15.13 1.60 -6.03
N MET A 75 -14.09 1.85 -6.82
CA MET A 75 -12.81 1.17 -6.68
C MET A 75 -11.77 2.10 -6.07
N THR A 76 -11.09 1.65 -5.04
CA THR A 76 -9.95 2.34 -4.39
C THR A 76 -8.71 1.48 -4.52
N ASP A 77 -7.74 1.93 -5.34
CA ASP A 77 -6.48 1.19 -5.47
C ASP A 77 -5.41 1.75 -4.55
N MET A 78 -4.91 0.89 -3.66
CA MET A 78 -3.91 1.20 -2.63
C MET A 78 -2.49 0.71 -3.02
N SER A 79 -2.32 0.15 -4.19
CA SER A 79 -1.05 -0.38 -4.68
C SER A 79 -0.04 0.74 -4.94
N THR A 80 1.25 0.41 -5.01
CA THR A 80 2.28 1.32 -5.52
C THR A 80 2.53 0.99 -6.99
N VAL A 81 2.01 1.83 -7.87
CA VAL A 81 2.09 1.70 -9.34
C VAL A 81 2.42 3.06 -9.95
N SER A 82 2.79 3.09 -11.23
CA SER A 82 3.06 4.36 -11.91
C SER A 82 1.80 5.21 -12.09
N PRO A 83 1.94 6.54 -12.24
CA PRO A 83 0.81 7.41 -12.58
C PRO A 83 0.07 6.97 -13.86
N ASP A 84 0.80 6.57 -14.91
CA ASP A 84 0.23 6.16 -16.19
C ASP A 84 -0.62 4.89 -16.04
N GLU A 85 -0.13 3.88 -15.32
CA GLU A 85 -0.92 2.67 -15.03
C GLU A 85 -2.16 2.97 -14.21
N SER A 86 -2.07 3.92 -13.27
CA SER A 86 -3.22 4.37 -12.48
C SER A 86 -4.27 5.07 -13.34
N ILE A 87 -3.84 5.91 -14.29
CA ILE A 87 -4.73 6.61 -15.23
C ILE A 87 -5.42 5.61 -16.18
N GLU A 88 -4.68 4.61 -16.69
CA GLU A 88 -5.25 3.55 -17.52
C GLU A 88 -6.37 2.80 -16.77
N VAL A 89 -6.12 2.41 -15.52
CA VAL A 89 -7.10 1.70 -14.69
C VAL A 89 -8.30 2.58 -14.34
N SER A 90 -8.08 3.83 -13.93
CA SER A 90 -9.18 4.74 -13.59
C SER A 90 -10.10 4.99 -14.78
N SER A 91 -9.53 5.23 -15.97
CA SER A 91 -10.29 5.44 -17.20
C SER A 91 -11.16 4.23 -17.56
N ALA A 92 -10.63 3.01 -17.36
CA ALA A 92 -11.39 1.79 -17.62
C ALA A 92 -12.53 1.58 -16.60
N VAL A 93 -12.29 1.86 -15.32
CA VAL A 93 -13.30 1.78 -14.25
C VAL A 93 -14.43 2.76 -14.52
N GLU A 94 -14.09 4.00 -14.88
CA GLU A 94 -15.06 5.06 -15.22
C GLU A 94 -15.85 4.72 -16.49
N ALA A 95 -15.20 4.19 -17.53
CA ALA A 95 -15.87 3.72 -18.74
C ALA A 95 -16.85 2.57 -18.48
N ALA A 96 -16.63 1.76 -17.44
CA ALA A 96 -17.57 0.74 -16.97
C ALA A 96 -18.66 1.29 -16.03
N GLY A 97 -18.71 2.61 -15.83
CA GLY A 97 -19.70 3.30 -15.01
C GLY A 97 -19.38 3.35 -13.51
N GLY A 98 -18.23 2.84 -13.08
CA GLY A 98 -17.75 2.93 -11.71
C GLY A 98 -17.08 4.26 -11.41
N LYS A 99 -16.68 4.45 -10.15
CA LYS A 99 -15.87 5.57 -9.68
C LYS A 99 -14.53 5.04 -9.19
N PHE A 100 -13.47 5.86 -9.26
CA PHE A 100 -12.12 5.45 -8.89
C PHE A 100 -11.44 6.43 -7.94
N LEU A 101 -10.76 5.90 -6.92
CA LEU A 101 -9.81 6.61 -6.08
C LEU A 101 -8.44 5.94 -6.13
N CYS A 102 -7.43 6.75 -6.29
CA CYS A 102 -6.03 6.38 -6.10
C CYS A 102 -5.67 6.62 -4.63
N CYS A 103 -5.23 5.58 -3.90
CA CYS A 103 -4.95 5.70 -2.47
C CYS A 103 -3.70 4.91 -2.04
N PRO A 104 -2.51 5.17 -2.63
CA PRO A 104 -1.29 4.53 -2.15
C PRO A 104 -1.02 4.88 -0.69
N VAL A 105 -0.35 3.94 -0.01
CA VAL A 105 -0.15 4.02 1.43
C VAL A 105 1.31 4.24 1.81
N THR A 106 1.55 4.84 2.95
CA THR A 106 2.85 4.90 3.61
C THR A 106 2.79 4.22 4.97
N GLY A 107 3.85 3.53 5.31
CA GLY A 107 3.94 2.63 6.44
C GLY A 107 4.27 1.21 5.99
N SER A 108 4.53 0.34 6.96
CA SER A 108 4.89 -1.07 6.74
C SER A 108 3.81 -2.01 7.29
N VAL A 109 4.15 -3.29 7.42
CA VAL A 109 3.24 -4.35 7.93
C VAL A 109 2.69 -4.02 9.32
N ILE A 110 3.50 -3.45 10.22
CA ILE A 110 3.05 -3.11 11.58
C ILE A 110 2.00 -1.99 11.58
N PRO A 111 2.22 -0.81 10.96
CA PRO A 111 1.17 0.18 10.78
C PRO A 111 -0.08 -0.34 10.07
N ALA A 112 0.09 -1.19 9.03
CA ALA A 112 -1.04 -1.80 8.34
C ALA A 112 -1.89 -2.68 9.27
N ALA A 113 -1.26 -3.51 10.11
CA ALA A 113 -1.97 -4.36 11.08
C ALA A 113 -2.72 -3.54 12.13
N LYS A 114 -2.17 -2.37 12.53
CA LYS A 114 -2.76 -1.47 13.53
C LYS A 114 -3.80 -0.49 12.96
N GLY A 115 -4.01 -0.43 11.64
CA GLY A 115 -4.87 0.59 11.02
C GLY A 115 -4.32 2.01 11.14
N THR A 116 -2.99 2.18 11.12
CA THR A 116 -2.33 3.47 11.33
C THR A 116 -1.47 3.89 10.13
N LEU A 117 -1.82 3.39 8.93
CA LEU A 117 -1.15 3.80 7.70
C LEU A 117 -1.33 5.30 7.43
N GLY A 118 -0.38 5.92 6.74
CA GLY A 118 -0.63 7.17 6.05
C GLY A 118 -1.25 6.89 4.69
N LEU A 119 -2.33 7.56 4.37
CA LEU A 119 -3.09 7.39 3.14
C LEU A 119 -2.93 8.64 2.27
N LEU A 120 -2.40 8.46 1.06
CA LEU A 120 -2.30 9.54 0.07
C LEU A 120 -3.43 9.34 -0.93
N VAL A 121 -4.36 10.28 -1.04
CA VAL A 121 -5.58 10.07 -1.84
C VAL A 121 -5.64 11.07 -2.98
N SER A 122 -5.90 10.56 -4.20
CA SER A 122 -6.26 11.39 -5.36
C SER A 122 -7.50 10.85 -6.04
N GLY A 123 -8.23 11.74 -6.68
CA GLY A 123 -9.48 11.50 -7.36
C GLY A 123 -10.52 12.55 -6.96
N ASP A 124 -11.76 12.34 -7.32
CA ASP A 124 -12.85 13.25 -6.96
C ASP A 124 -12.92 13.46 -5.43
N LYS A 125 -12.93 14.73 -5.02
CA LYS A 125 -12.89 15.08 -3.58
C LYS A 125 -14.17 14.68 -2.84
N ALA A 126 -15.31 14.75 -3.49
CA ALA A 126 -16.57 14.34 -2.87
C ALA A 126 -16.59 12.82 -2.69
N LEU A 127 -16.06 12.06 -3.66
CA LEU A 127 -15.88 10.63 -3.54
C LEU A 127 -14.89 10.26 -2.40
N PHE A 128 -13.82 11.03 -2.23
CA PHE A 128 -12.91 10.83 -1.09
C PHE A 128 -13.64 11.00 0.25
N GLU A 129 -14.45 12.05 0.42
CA GLU A 129 -15.22 12.24 1.66
C GLU A 129 -16.26 11.12 1.88
N GLU A 130 -16.85 10.57 0.81
CA GLU A 130 -17.74 9.40 0.85
C GLU A 130 -17.03 8.14 1.37
N VAL A 131 -15.80 7.86 0.88
CA VAL A 131 -15.03 6.67 1.22
C VAL A 131 -14.27 6.80 2.54
N LYS A 132 -14.03 8.03 3.00
CA LYS A 132 -13.22 8.36 4.17
C LYS A 132 -13.56 7.56 5.45
N PRO A 133 -14.82 7.33 5.83
CA PRO A 133 -15.15 6.52 7.02
C PRO A 133 -14.56 5.09 6.96
N MET A 134 -14.50 4.49 5.77
CA MET A 134 -13.85 3.17 5.59
C MET A 134 -12.32 3.29 5.66
N LEU A 135 -11.76 4.35 5.07
CA LEU A 135 -10.33 4.61 5.11
C LEU A 135 -9.80 4.85 6.52
N GLU A 136 -10.61 5.42 7.43
CA GLU A 136 -10.27 5.63 8.84
C GLU A 136 -9.96 4.33 9.58
N SER A 137 -10.53 3.21 9.16
CA SER A 137 -10.19 1.89 9.69
C SER A 137 -8.80 1.38 9.24
N LEU A 138 -8.26 1.94 8.17
CA LEU A 138 -7.01 1.51 7.54
C LEU A 138 -5.83 2.42 7.88
N GLY A 139 -6.08 3.71 8.08
CA GLY A 139 -5.05 4.72 8.28
C GLY A 139 -5.45 5.84 9.22
N ARG A 140 -4.44 6.47 9.80
CA ARG A 140 -4.63 7.57 10.75
C ARG A 140 -4.52 8.95 10.10
N ASN A 141 -3.58 9.09 9.19
CA ASN A 141 -3.33 10.35 8.49
C ASN A 141 -3.74 10.19 7.04
N MET A 142 -4.64 11.05 6.59
CA MET A 142 -5.15 11.06 5.22
C MET A 142 -4.86 12.40 4.57
N TYR A 143 -4.29 12.36 3.37
CA TYR A 143 -3.90 13.53 2.61
C TYR A 143 -4.55 13.47 1.23
N TRP A 144 -5.47 14.39 0.97
CA TRP A 144 -5.97 14.58 -0.40
C TRP A 144 -4.94 15.36 -1.21
N MET A 145 -4.45 14.75 -2.29
CA MET A 145 -3.30 15.22 -3.06
C MET A 145 -3.69 15.90 -4.38
N GLY A 146 -4.93 15.72 -4.84
CA GLY A 146 -5.40 16.24 -6.12
C GLY A 146 -6.42 15.33 -6.79
N GLU A 147 -6.81 15.68 -8.01
CA GLU A 147 -7.95 15.04 -8.70
C GLU A 147 -7.58 13.88 -9.62
N LYS A 148 -6.28 13.66 -9.89
CA LYS A 148 -5.83 12.64 -10.87
C LYS A 148 -4.95 11.57 -10.22
N ALA A 149 -3.64 11.65 -10.44
CA ALA A 149 -2.67 10.65 -9.99
C ALA A 149 -1.57 11.22 -9.09
N GLU A 150 -1.80 12.41 -8.50
CA GLU A 150 -0.82 13.13 -7.68
C GLU A 150 -0.38 12.29 -6.46
N ALA A 151 -1.29 11.50 -5.89
CA ALA A 151 -0.96 10.58 -4.81
C ALA A 151 0.09 9.54 -5.22
N ARG A 152 0.09 9.07 -6.48
CA ARG A 152 1.13 8.16 -7.00
C ARG A 152 2.48 8.85 -7.07
N ALA A 153 2.52 10.06 -7.64
CA ALA A 153 3.75 10.85 -7.70
C ALA A 153 4.32 11.11 -6.31
N MET A 154 3.47 11.50 -5.35
CA MET A 154 3.89 11.70 -3.96
C MET A 154 4.40 10.40 -3.32
N LYS A 155 3.75 9.26 -3.58
CA LYS A 155 4.23 7.96 -3.08
C LYS A 155 5.59 7.60 -3.64
N ILE A 156 5.84 7.85 -4.92
CA ILE A 156 7.16 7.63 -5.54
C ILE A 156 8.21 8.55 -4.90
N ALA A 157 7.89 9.84 -4.68
CA ALA A 157 8.78 10.78 -4.01
C ALA A 157 9.14 10.31 -2.58
N LEU A 158 8.16 9.82 -1.81
CA LEU A 158 8.42 9.24 -0.49
C LEU A 158 9.31 8.00 -0.57
N ASN A 159 9.06 7.10 -1.52
CA ASN A 159 9.89 5.91 -1.70
C ASN A 159 11.33 6.26 -2.12
N THR A 160 11.53 7.32 -2.92
CA THR A 160 12.85 7.86 -3.24
C THR A 160 13.60 8.30 -1.97
N MET A 161 12.92 8.98 -1.05
CA MET A 161 13.50 9.34 0.25
C MET A 161 13.89 8.10 1.08
N VAL A 162 13.00 7.09 1.14
CA VAL A 162 13.26 5.84 1.87
C VAL A 162 14.48 5.11 1.28
N GLY A 163 14.52 4.95 -0.05
CA GLY A 163 15.61 4.26 -0.74
C GLY A 163 16.95 4.96 -0.54
N ASN A 164 17.00 6.26 -0.78
CA ASN A 164 18.24 7.04 -0.63
C ASN A 164 18.72 7.09 0.82
N THR A 165 17.83 7.24 1.80
CA THR A 165 18.22 7.19 3.23
C THR A 165 18.84 5.84 3.58
N THR A 166 18.26 4.73 3.08
CA THR A 166 18.81 3.38 3.32
C THR A 166 20.17 3.21 2.66
N GLN A 167 20.36 3.72 1.44
CA GLN A 167 21.63 3.68 0.72
C GLN A 167 22.71 4.51 1.44
N LEU A 168 22.39 5.75 1.82
CA LEU A 168 23.32 6.62 2.58
C LEU A 168 23.74 5.98 3.91
N LEU A 169 22.79 5.33 4.60
CA LEU A 169 23.09 4.62 5.84
C LEU A 169 24.07 3.47 5.61
N ALA A 170 23.87 2.67 4.55
CA ALA A 170 24.77 1.56 4.21
C ALA A 170 26.18 2.06 3.89
N GLU A 171 26.31 3.16 3.17
CA GLU A 171 27.61 3.78 2.85
C GLU A 171 28.29 4.31 4.12
N ALA A 172 27.55 5.01 5.00
CA ALA A 172 28.09 5.55 6.26
C ALA A 172 28.57 4.43 7.20
N VAL A 173 27.81 3.36 7.35
CA VAL A 173 28.19 2.20 8.18
C VAL A 173 29.43 1.52 7.59
N THR A 174 29.49 1.30 6.29
CA THR A 174 30.65 0.71 5.62
C THR A 174 31.92 1.55 5.81
N LEU A 175 31.80 2.88 5.70
CA LEU A 175 32.91 3.81 5.94
C LEU A 175 33.43 3.71 7.39
N ALA A 176 32.51 3.72 8.36
CA ALA A 176 32.85 3.64 9.78
C ALA A 176 33.52 2.30 10.13
N GLU A 177 32.99 1.20 9.62
CA GLU A 177 33.54 -0.15 9.80
C GLU A 177 34.98 -0.26 9.25
N LYS A 178 35.24 0.28 8.04
CA LYS A 178 36.59 0.35 7.48
C LYS A 178 37.56 1.21 8.27
N ALA A 179 37.05 2.18 9.04
CA ALA A 179 37.84 2.97 9.98
C ALA A 179 38.03 2.30 11.34
N GLY A 180 37.55 1.04 11.51
CA GLY A 180 37.69 0.27 12.75
C GLY A 180 36.61 0.56 13.81
N ILE A 181 35.52 1.24 13.46
CA ILE A 181 34.40 1.50 14.37
C ILE A 181 33.44 0.31 14.29
N PRO A 182 33.09 -0.32 15.44
CA PRO A 182 32.10 -1.39 15.47
C PRO A 182 30.74 -0.94 14.92
N VAL A 183 30.07 -1.82 14.18
CA VAL A 183 28.78 -1.53 13.50
C VAL A 183 27.72 -1.04 14.50
N GLU A 184 27.61 -1.71 15.64
CA GLU A 184 26.66 -1.35 16.71
C GLU A 184 26.91 0.07 17.22
N LYS A 185 28.19 0.47 17.40
CA LYS A 185 28.54 1.81 17.85
C LYS A 185 28.26 2.86 16.78
N CYS A 186 28.53 2.53 15.52
CA CYS A 186 28.18 3.38 14.39
C CYS A 186 26.66 3.64 14.33
N MET A 187 25.83 2.60 14.44
CA MET A 187 24.38 2.70 14.43
C MET A 187 23.84 3.49 15.62
N GLU A 188 24.38 3.29 16.84
CA GLU A 188 24.04 4.09 18.03
C GLU A 188 24.26 5.58 17.79
N VAL A 189 25.42 5.94 17.25
CA VAL A 189 25.78 7.34 17.00
C VAL A 189 24.90 7.96 15.90
N ILE A 190 24.68 7.24 14.78
CA ILE A 190 23.85 7.73 13.68
C ILE A 190 22.40 7.94 14.15
N ALA A 191 21.82 6.96 14.83
CA ALA A 191 20.43 7.05 15.33
C ALA A 191 20.26 8.17 16.37
N GLY A 192 21.25 8.40 17.23
CA GLY A 192 21.23 9.46 18.22
C GLY A 192 21.63 10.86 17.71
N SER A 193 21.99 11.00 16.44
CA SER A 193 22.43 12.27 15.84
C SER A 193 21.31 13.02 15.11
N ALA A 194 21.62 14.20 14.60
CA ALA A 194 20.70 15.02 13.80
C ALA A 194 20.27 14.38 12.47
N VAL A 195 20.99 13.35 11.98
CA VAL A 195 20.64 12.60 10.78
C VAL A 195 19.79 11.35 11.10
N GLY A 196 19.61 11.03 12.39
CA GLY A 196 18.71 9.97 12.84
C GLY A 196 17.26 10.24 12.46
N ASN A 197 16.55 9.21 12.05
CA ASN A 197 15.14 9.29 11.68
C ASN A 197 14.48 7.90 11.74
N LEU A 198 13.17 7.84 11.60
CA LEU A 198 12.40 6.58 11.67
C LEU A 198 12.87 5.49 10.68
N ILE A 199 13.46 5.87 9.55
CA ILE A 199 14.01 4.90 8.59
C ILE A 199 15.28 4.29 9.16
N VAL A 200 16.19 5.13 9.69
CA VAL A 200 17.41 4.70 10.38
C VAL A 200 17.06 3.77 11.55
N ASP A 201 16.14 4.20 12.43
CA ASP A 201 15.70 3.43 13.59
C ASP A 201 15.19 2.03 13.20
N SER A 202 14.44 1.96 12.09
CA SER A 202 13.92 0.68 11.58
C SER A 202 15.00 -0.27 11.06
N LYS A 203 16.23 0.21 10.86
CA LYS A 203 17.37 -0.58 10.35
C LYS A 203 18.38 -0.97 11.42
N VAL A 204 18.29 -0.42 12.64
CA VAL A 204 19.25 -0.71 13.70
C VAL A 204 19.40 -2.22 13.93
N ASP A 205 18.30 -2.91 14.22
CA ASP A 205 18.33 -4.35 14.48
C ASP A 205 18.74 -5.16 13.24
N VAL A 206 18.27 -4.75 12.06
CA VAL A 206 18.58 -5.42 10.78
C VAL A 206 20.07 -5.39 10.51
N ILE A 207 20.69 -4.23 10.66
CA ILE A 207 22.13 -4.04 10.40
C ILE A 207 22.97 -4.72 11.48
N ASN A 208 22.63 -4.55 12.77
CA ASN A 208 23.37 -5.12 13.88
C ASN A 208 23.32 -6.67 13.88
N THR A 209 22.23 -7.28 13.42
CA THR A 209 22.09 -8.74 13.38
C THR A 209 22.46 -9.36 12.05
N GLY A 210 22.66 -8.58 10.98
CA GLY A 210 22.93 -9.07 9.64
C GLY A 210 21.75 -9.82 9.01
N ARG A 211 20.53 -9.67 9.51
CA ARG A 211 19.30 -10.33 9.00
C ARG A 211 18.59 -9.44 8.01
N TYR A 212 18.87 -9.62 6.73
CA TYR A 212 18.33 -8.80 5.63
C TYR A 212 17.12 -9.45 4.96
N ASP A 213 16.05 -9.69 5.73
CA ASP A 213 14.80 -10.18 5.15
C ASP A 213 14.15 -9.11 4.28
N ALA A 214 13.73 -9.47 3.07
CA ALA A 214 13.10 -8.53 2.15
C ALA A 214 11.75 -8.04 2.70
N ALA A 215 11.62 -6.72 2.89
CA ALA A 215 10.37 -6.09 3.32
C ALA A 215 9.46 -5.72 2.14
N PHE A 216 10.04 -5.48 0.96
CA PHE A 216 9.34 -5.24 -0.31
C PHE A 216 10.29 -5.53 -1.48
N SER A 217 9.74 -5.81 -2.68
CA SER A 217 10.53 -5.95 -3.90
C SER A 217 10.80 -4.58 -4.54
N VAL A 218 11.84 -4.53 -5.39
CA VAL A 218 12.25 -3.33 -6.16
C VAL A 218 11.84 -3.48 -7.64
N ASP A 219 10.97 -4.44 -7.97
CA ASP A 219 10.51 -4.77 -9.33
C ASP A 219 9.57 -3.72 -9.90
#